data_20d41375257979f0b1cecbb32506b073
#
_entry.id   20d41375257979f0b1cecbb32506b073
#
_cell.length_a   1.000
_cell.length_b   1.000
_cell.length_c   1.000
_cell.angle_alpha   90.00
_cell.angle_beta   90.00
_cell.angle_gamma   90.00
#
_symmetry.space_group_name_H-M   'P 1'
#
loop_
_entity.id
_entity.type
_entity.pdbx_description
1 polymer ?
#
loop_
_entity_poly.entity_id
_entity_poly.type
_entity_poly.pdbx_seq_one_letter_code
_entity_poly.pdbx_strand_id
1 'polypeptide(L)'
;THNPFLHHGIAVKAGWLNLPFFISRNIVWLLLIYAVSWWFVKTSIKPDIALARKLIGSDWGGAFADKMLKDYGEHEDEVIRLEKLSRKIAPGLAILYTFGGSFLAWDFVMTLDQEWFSTLFGIFFIIGNMHAFMGLMLVVSVSVRNRFGVEEYITINRLHDLAKMVFAFSLL
;
A
#
# COMPACT_ATOMS: atom_id res chain seq x y z
N THR A 1 -39.66 -9.93 -20.74
CA THR A 1 -38.95 -11.18 -21.10
C THR A 1 -38.26 -11.71 -19.85
N HIS A 2 -38.89 -12.72 -19.23
CA HIS A 2 -38.38 -13.39 -18.05
C HIS A 2 -37.22 -14.32 -18.49
N ASN A 3 -35.96 -13.93 -18.25
CA ASN A 3 -34.83 -14.80 -18.51
C ASN A 3 -34.54 -15.64 -17.26
N PRO A 4 -34.83 -16.95 -17.24
CA PRO A 4 -34.67 -17.82 -16.06
C PRO A 4 -33.18 -17.94 -15.62
N PHE A 5 -32.24 -17.75 -16.53
CA PHE A 5 -30.80 -17.80 -16.22
C PHE A 5 -30.34 -16.59 -15.40
N LEU A 6 -30.93 -15.42 -15.58
CA LEU A 6 -30.64 -14.23 -14.76
C LEU A 6 -31.05 -14.44 -13.30
N HIS A 7 -32.23 -15.04 -13.03
CA HIS A 7 -32.68 -15.31 -11.67
C HIS A 7 -31.82 -16.34 -10.94
N HIS A 8 -31.31 -17.34 -11.66
CA HIS A 8 -30.44 -18.35 -11.06
C HIS A 8 -29.07 -17.78 -10.69
N GLY A 9 -28.48 -16.95 -11.55
CA GLY A 9 -27.21 -16.26 -11.28
C GLY A 9 -27.29 -15.29 -10.09
N ILE A 10 -28.39 -14.56 -9.96
CA ILE A 10 -28.65 -13.64 -8.84
C ILE A 10 -28.83 -14.42 -7.52
N ALA A 11 -29.55 -15.55 -7.55
CA ALA A 11 -29.78 -16.37 -6.36
C ALA A 11 -28.46 -16.95 -5.79
N VAL A 12 -27.55 -17.40 -6.67
CA VAL A 12 -26.23 -17.92 -6.25
C VAL A 12 -25.35 -16.81 -5.65
N LYS A 13 -25.39 -15.60 -6.22
CA LYS A 13 -24.63 -14.44 -5.72
C LYS A 13 -25.25 -13.81 -4.46
N ALA A 14 -26.52 -14.06 -4.17
CA ALA A 14 -27.24 -13.47 -3.02
C ALA A 14 -26.57 -13.78 -1.67
N GLY A 15 -26.01 -14.97 -1.49
CA GLY A 15 -25.25 -15.33 -0.29
C GLY A 15 -23.97 -14.53 -0.11
N TRP A 16 -23.25 -14.26 -1.20
CA TRP A 16 -21.99 -13.49 -1.21
C TRP A 16 -22.24 -11.97 -1.09
N LEU A 17 -23.29 -11.47 -1.75
CA LEU A 17 -23.65 -10.04 -1.80
C LEU A 17 -24.68 -9.65 -0.72
N ASN A 18 -24.91 -10.49 0.29
CA ASN A 18 -25.70 -10.12 1.45
C ASN A 18 -25.09 -8.88 2.13
N LEU A 19 -25.89 -7.82 2.27
CA LEU A 19 -25.42 -6.50 2.72
C LEU A 19 -24.60 -6.52 4.04
N PRO A 20 -25.02 -7.18 5.13
CA PRO A 20 -24.22 -7.27 6.34
C PRO A 20 -22.88 -7.99 6.12
N PHE A 21 -22.88 -9.09 5.37
CA PHE A 21 -21.66 -9.85 5.09
C PHE A 21 -20.72 -9.09 4.14
N PHE A 22 -21.26 -8.41 3.14
CA PHE A 22 -20.52 -7.57 2.22
C PHE A 22 -19.80 -6.44 2.98
N ILE A 23 -20.53 -5.68 3.82
CA ILE A 23 -19.96 -4.57 4.58
C ILE A 23 -18.92 -5.06 5.57
N SER A 24 -19.23 -6.08 6.38
CA SER A 24 -18.32 -6.59 7.40
C SER A 24 -17.01 -7.11 6.81
N ARG A 25 -17.08 -7.88 5.73
CA ARG A 25 -15.90 -8.41 5.02
C ARG A 25 -14.99 -7.30 4.50
N ASN A 26 -15.56 -6.30 3.83
CA ASN A 26 -14.80 -5.21 3.26
C ASN A 26 -14.18 -4.32 4.34
N ILE A 27 -14.90 -4.03 5.43
CA ILE A 27 -14.35 -3.30 6.58
C ILE A 27 -13.20 -4.08 7.20
N VAL A 28 -13.34 -5.39 7.40
CA VAL A 28 -12.27 -6.23 7.98
C VAL A 28 -11.02 -6.18 7.11
N TRP A 29 -11.13 -6.36 5.79
CA TRP A 29 -9.98 -6.28 4.89
C TRP A 29 -9.32 -4.91 4.89
N LEU A 30 -10.09 -3.84 4.82
CA LEU A 30 -9.56 -2.46 4.85
C LEU A 30 -8.85 -2.16 6.17
N LEU A 31 -9.46 -2.50 7.30
CA LEU A 31 -8.84 -2.28 8.61
C LEU A 31 -7.54 -3.09 8.77
N LEU A 32 -7.52 -4.33 8.29
CA LEU A 32 -6.37 -5.21 8.41
C LEU A 32 -5.20 -4.71 7.54
N ILE A 33 -5.46 -4.36 6.28
CA ILE A 33 -4.47 -3.76 5.38
C ILE A 33 -3.95 -2.45 6.00
N TYR A 34 -4.84 -1.59 6.47
CA TYR A 34 -4.46 -0.30 7.05
C TYR A 34 -3.64 -0.46 8.33
N ALA A 35 -4.04 -1.36 9.23
CA ALA A 35 -3.32 -1.60 10.49
C ALA A 35 -1.91 -2.14 10.26
N VAL A 36 -1.74 -3.12 9.35
CA VAL A 36 -0.41 -3.68 9.03
C VAL A 36 0.44 -2.67 8.29
N SER A 37 -0.14 -1.90 7.35
CA SER A 37 0.57 -0.82 6.66
C SER A 37 1.03 0.26 7.62
N TRP A 38 0.18 0.68 8.56
CA TRP A 38 0.53 1.65 9.59
C TRP A 38 1.65 1.14 10.49
N TRP A 39 1.57 -0.12 10.90
CA TRP A 39 2.64 -0.74 11.69
C TRP A 39 3.96 -0.78 10.92
N PHE A 40 3.93 -1.16 9.64
CA PHE A 40 5.10 -1.17 8.77
C PHE A 40 5.73 0.21 8.62
N VAL A 41 4.94 1.23 8.28
CA VAL A 41 5.41 2.63 8.13
C VAL A 41 5.98 3.14 9.44
N LYS A 42 5.29 2.90 10.56
CA LYS A 42 5.75 3.30 11.88
C LYS A 42 7.09 2.66 12.25
N THR A 43 7.29 1.39 11.90
CA THR A 43 8.54 0.68 12.14
C THR A 43 9.67 1.21 11.25
N SER A 44 9.38 1.48 9.98
CA SER A 44 10.35 1.93 8.99
C SER A 44 10.83 3.36 9.23
N ILE A 45 9.96 4.26 9.70
CA ILE A 45 10.28 5.70 9.83
C ILE A 45 10.96 6.07 11.16
N LYS A 46 10.92 5.20 12.17
CA LYS A 46 11.51 5.47 13.49
C LYS A 46 13.01 5.84 13.45
N PRO A 47 13.87 5.09 12.74
CA PRO A 47 15.29 5.42 12.63
C PRO A 47 15.54 6.79 12.01
N ASP A 48 14.76 7.15 11.00
CA ASP A 48 14.90 8.44 10.30
C ASP A 48 14.51 9.61 11.20
N ILE A 49 13.46 9.45 12.01
CA ILE A 49 13.04 10.44 13.02
C ILE A 49 14.13 10.60 14.09
N ALA A 50 14.72 9.50 14.56
CA ALA A 50 15.79 9.54 15.55
C ALA A 50 17.03 10.22 15.01
N LEU A 51 17.41 9.93 13.77
CA LEU A 51 18.52 10.58 13.08
C LEU A 51 18.26 12.08 12.88
N ALA A 52 17.06 12.45 12.43
CA ALA A 52 16.67 13.85 12.26
C ALA A 52 16.78 14.64 13.56
N ARG A 53 16.35 14.08 14.69
CA ARG A 53 16.53 14.71 16.01
C ARG A 53 17.99 14.89 16.40
N LYS A 54 18.83 13.91 16.07
CA LYS A 54 20.28 14.00 16.36
C LYS A 54 20.96 15.10 15.55
N LEU A 55 20.52 15.32 14.31
CA LEU A 55 21.14 16.30 13.39
C LEU A 55 20.56 17.70 13.50
N ILE A 56 19.26 17.85 13.72
CA ILE A 56 18.55 19.14 13.67
C ILE A 56 18.36 19.72 15.08
N GLY A 57 18.14 18.86 16.08
CA GLY A 57 17.90 19.25 17.46
C GLY A 57 16.79 18.46 18.12
N SER A 58 16.84 18.36 19.46
CA SER A 58 15.92 17.56 20.28
C SER A 58 14.44 17.94 20.12
N ASP A 59 14.17 19.20 19.79
CA ASP A 59 12.81 19.73 19.68
C ASP A 59 12.16 19.47 18.33
N TRP A 60 12.94 18.93 17.37
CA TRP A 60 12.42 18.61 16.04
C TRP A 60 11.31 17.54 16.10
N GLY A 61 10.18 17.81 15.44
CA GLY A 61 9.04 16.90 15.37
C GLY A 61 8.13 16.91 16.61
N GLY A 62 8.49 17.64 17.68
CA GLY A 62 7.66 17.87 18.86
C GLY A 62 7.03 16.59 19.42
N ALA A 63 5.79 16.69 19.92
CA ALA A 63 5.04 15.58 20.55
C ALA A 63 4.85 14.34 19.65
N PHE A 64 4.86 14.52 18.32
CA PHE A 64 4.78 13.39 17.38
C PHE A 64 6.03 12.52 17.45
N ALA A 65 7.21 13.14 17.38
CA ALA A 65 8.47 12.43 17.46
C ALA A 65 8.69 11.81 18.86
N ASP A 66 8.26 12.49 19.94
CA ASP A 66 8.29 11.94 21.30
C ASP A 66 7.48 10.64 21.41
N LYS A 67 6.27 10.65 20.86
CA LYS A 67 5.40 9.47 20.86
C LYS A 67 5.97 8.33 20.02
N MET A 68 6.62 8.64 18.90
CA MET A 68 7.22 7.64 18.02
C MET A 68 8.49 7.03 18.60
N LEU A 69 9.29 7.81 19.33
CA LEU A 69 10.58 7.38 19.89
C LEU A 69 10.50 6.92 21.35
N LYS A 70 9.32 6.86 21.96
CA LYS A 70 9.14 6.51 23.36
C LYS A 70 9.87 5.22 23.79
N ASP A 71 9.89 4.22 22.90
CA ASP A 71 10.53 2.90 23.13
C ASP A 71 11.76 2.70 22.21
N TYR A 72 12.41 3.78 21.78
CA TYR A 72 13.59 3.73 20.93
C TYR A 72 14.85 3.62 21.79
N GLY A 73 15.60 2.54 21.60
CA GLY A 73 16.84 2.26 22.34
C GLY A 73 18.08 2.91 21.73
N GLU A 74 19.23 2.24 21.87
CA GLU A 74 20.46 2.70 21.27
C GLU A 74 20.38 2.68 19.74
N HIS A 75 20.80 3.77 19.09
CA HIS A 75 20.51 4.02 17.68
C HIS A 75 21.00 2.89 16.75
N GLU A 76 22.22 2.41 16.92
CA GLU A 76 22.80 1.41 16.02
C GLU A 76 22.08 0.05 16.13
N ASP A 77 21.82 -0.42 17.34
CA ASP A 77 21.11 -1.68 17.58
C ASP A 77 19.65 -1.62 17.13
N GLU A 78 18.99 -0.49 17.38
CA GLU A 78 17.60 -0.28 16.98
C GLU A 78 17.43 -0.20 15.46
N VAL A 79 18.34 0.45 14.73
CA VAL A 79 18.32 0.48 13.26
C VAL A 79 18.34 -0.95 12.70
N ILE A 80 19.31 -1.77 13.18
CA ILE A 80 19.45 -3.16 12.72
C ILE A 80 18.20 -3.99 13.07
N ARG A 81 17.66 -3.80 14.27
CA ARG A 81 16.46 -4.52 14.73
C ARG A 81 15.23 -4.15 13.90
N LEU A 82 14.98 -2.87 13.67
CA LEU A 82 13.83 -2.37 12.93
C LEU A 82 13.94 -2.69 11.43
N GLU A 83 15.13 -2.66 10.87
CA GLU A 83 15.37 -3.11 9.49
C GLU A 83 15.05 -4.61 9.32
N LYS A 84 15.55 -5.46 10.20
CA LYS A 84 15.21 -6.90 10.20
C LYS A 84 13.71 -7.14 10.35
N LEU A 85 13.04 -6.36 11.20
CA LEU A 85 11.59 -6.45 11.39
C LEU A 85 10.84 -6.02 10.13
N SER A 86 11.22 -4.90 9.52
CA SER A 86 10.63 -4.41 8.26
C SER A 86 10.79 -5.41 7.12
N ARG A 87 11.96 -6.05 7.00
CA ARG A 87 12.20 -7.11 6.01
C ARG A 87 11.32 -8.35 6.22
N LYS A 88 10.91 -8.63 7.46
CA LYS A 88 9.97 -9.73 7.76
C LYS A 88 8.51 -9.35 7.50
N ILE A 89 8.12 -8.10 7.78
CA ILE A 89 6.75 -7.63 7.60
C ILE A 89 6.43 -7.40 6.12
N ALA A 90 7.38 -6.89 5.33
CA ALA A 90 7.16 -6.48 3.95
C ALA A 90 6.55 -7.58 3.06
N PRO A 91 7.05 -8.84 3.04
CA PRO A 91 6.43 -9.91 2.24
C PRO A 91 5.00 -10.23 2.71
N GLY A 92 4.78 -10.25 4.04
CA GLY A 92 3.46 -10.47 4.61
C GLY A 92 2.46 -9.38 4.21
N LEU A 93 2.90 -8.12 4.22
CA LEU A 93 2.10 -6.99 3.78
C LEU A 93 1.79 -7.06 2.27
N ALA A 94 2.75 -7.46 1.45
CA ALA A 94 2.54 -7.64 0.01
C ALA A 94 1.50 -8.73 -0.29
N ILE A 95 1.57 -9.87 0.41
CA ILE A 95 0.59 -10.95 0.29
C ILE A 95 -0.79 -10.45 0.75
N LEU A 96 -0.86 -9.80 1.91
CA LEU A 96 -2.10 -9.24 2.45
C LEU A 96 -2.74 -8.23 1.48
N TYR A 97 -1.94 -7.33 0.91
CA TYR A 97 -2.40 -6.37 -0.08
C TYR A 97 -2.92 -7.04 -1.36
N THR A 98 -2.22 -8.07 -1.82
CA THR A 98 -2.62 -8.82 -3.03
C THR A 98 -3.97 -9.50 -2.84
N PHE A 99 -4.15 -10.23 -1.76
CA PHE A 99 -5.43 -10.90 -1.49
C PHE A 99 -6.54 -9.91 -1.15
N GLY A 100 -6.30 -9.00 -0.21
CA GLY A 100 -7.31 -8.02 0.20
C GLY A 100 -7.69 -7.06 -0.92
N GLY A 101 -6.72 -6.60 -1.71
CA GLY A 101 -6.97 -5.78 -2.89
C GLY A 101 -7.76 -6.50 -3.98
N SER A 102 -7.51 -7.81 -4.18
CA SER A 102 -8.30 -8.63 -5.10
C SER A 102 -9.76 -8.76 -4.64
N PHE A 103 -9.99 -9.01 -3.35
CA PHE A 103 -11.35 -9.04 -2.79
C PHE A 103 -12.08 -7.72 -2.96
N LEU A 104 -11.40 -6.61 -2.67
CA LEU A 104 -11.95 -5.26 -2.86
C LEU A 104 -12.28 -4.99 -4.34
N ALA A 105 -11.41 -5.41 -5.26
CA ALA A 105 -11.64 -5.25 -6.69
C ALA A 105 -12.86 -6.05 -7.18
N TRP A 106 -13.01 -7.29 -6.70
CA TRP A 106 -14.17 -8.11 -7.02
C TRP A 106 -15.46 -7.54 -6.43
N ASP A 107 -15.42 -7.08 -5.19
CA ASP A 107 -16.60 -6.59 -4.50
C ASP A 107 -17.06 -5.21 -5.00
N PHE A 108 -16.16 -4.29 -5.27
CA PHE A 108 -16.53 -2.91 -5.61
C PHE A 108 -16.55 -2.63 -7.12
N VAL A 109 -15.74 -3.33 -7.90
CA VAL A 109 -15.62 -3.04 -9.33
C VAL A 109 -16.31 -4.11 -10.17
N MET A 110 -15.99 -5.39 -9.95
CA MET A 110 -16.55 -6.47 -10.76
C MET A 110 -18.05 -6.65 -10.55
N THR A 111 -18.58 -6.36 -9.36
CA THR A 111 -20.01 -6.45 -9.07
C THR A 111 -20.87 -5.38 -9.74
N LEU A 112 -20.26 -4.34 -10.32
CA LEU A 112 -20.98 -3.33 -11.09
C LEU A 112 -21.65 -3.91 -12.34
N ASP A 113 -21.07 -4.96 -12.92
CA ASP A 113 -21.67 -5.73 -13.99
C ASP A 113 -22.09 -7.11 -13.48
N GLN A 114 -23.38 -7.40 -13.54
CA GLN A 114 -23.92 -8.65 -13.00
C GLN A 114 -23.62 -9.88 -13.85
N GLU A 115 -23.39 -9.69 -15.14
CA GLU A 115 -23.15 -10.78 -16.10
C GLU A 115 -21.65 -11.06 -16.28
N TRP A 116 -20.80 -10.07 -15.99
CA TRP A 116 -19.37 -10.19 -16.17
C TRP A 116 -18.65 -10.74 -14.93
N PHE A 117 -17.72 -11.66 -15.15
CA PHE A 117 -16.81 -12.14 -14.12
C PHE A 117 -15.45 -12.50 -14.72
N SER A 118 -14.39 -12.26 -13.96
CA SER A 118 -13.03 -12.65 -14.33
C SER A 118 -12.21 -12.96 -13.07
N THR A 119 -11.62 -14.13 -13.03
CA THR A 119 -10.73 -14.55 -11.94
C THR A 119 -9.42 -13.77 -11.93
N LEU A 120 -8.95 -13.34 -13.11
CA LEU A 120 -7.72 -12.56 -13.27
C LEU A 120 -7.90 -11.06 -12.94
N PHE A 121 -9.14 -10.59 -12.81
CA PHE A 121 -9.42 -9.18 -12.60
C PHE A 121 -8.77 -8.61 -11.34
N GLY A 122 -8.73 -9.38 -10.24
CA GLY A 122 -8.06 -8.96 -9.00
C GLY A 122 -6.57 -8.68 -9.21
N ILE A 123 -5.86 -9.55 -9.93
CA ILE A 123 -4.44 -9.39 -10.24
C ILE A 123 -4.23 -8.19 -11.16
N PHE A 124 -5.04 -8.07 -12.22
CA PHE A 124 -4.99 -6.93 -13.13
C PHE A 124 -5.21 -5.60 -12.42
N PHE A 125 -6.18 -5.54 -11.51
CA PHE A 125 -6.45 -4.36 -10.69
C PHE A 125 -5.25 -3.97 -9.81
N ILE A 126 -4.57 -4.95 -9.19
CA ILE A 126 -3.39 -4.71 -8.36
C ILE A 126 -2.22 -4.22 -9.20
N ILE A 127 -1.96 -4.82 -10.35
CA ILE A 127 -0.90 -4.40 -11.28
C ILE A 127 -1.15 -2.94 -11.73
N GLY A 128 -2.39 -2.59 -12.09
CA GLY A 128 -2.77 -1.23 -12.44
C GLY A 128 -2.54 -0.23 -11.30
N ASN A 129 -2.89 -0.58 -10.07
CA ASN A 129 -2.63 0.25 -8.90
C ASN A 129 -1.12 0.42 -8.61
N MET A 130 -0.32 -0.64 -8.77
CA MET A 130 1.13 -0.57 -8.63
C MET A 130 1.74 0.33 -9.69
N HIS A 131 1.30 0.21 -10.94
CA HIS A 131 1.72 1.09 -12.03
C HIS A 131 1.40 2.56 -11.74
N ALA A 132 0.16 2.86 -11.35
CA ALA A 132 -0.26 4.21 -10.99
C ALA A 132 0.54 4.79 -9.82
N PHE A 133 0.80 3.98 -8.78
CA PHE A 133 1.61 4.38 -7.64
C PHE A 133 3.05 4.71 -8.03
N MET A 134 3.69 3.86 -8.85
CA MET A 134 5.06 4.10 -9.32
C MET A 134 5.15 5.35 -10.20
N GLY A 135 4.15 5.58 -11.06
CA GLY A 135 4.04 6.81 -11.85
C GLY A 135 3.93 8.06 -10.96
N LEU A 136 3.07 8.01 -9.95
CA LEU A 136 2.94 9.08 -8.95
C LEU A 136 4.25 9.32 -8.20
N MET A 137 4.92 8.26 -7.75
CA MET A 137 6.22 8.35 -7.07
C MET A 137 7.29 9.00 -7.95
N LEU A 138 7.30 8.72 -9.25
CA LEU A 138 8.22 9.36 -10.20
C LEU A 138 7.96 10.87 -10.28
N VAL A 139 6.69 11.28 -10.45
CA VAL A 139 6.31 12.70 -10.53
C VAL A 139 6.65 13.45 -9.23
N VAL A 140 6.32 12.85 -8.08
CA VAL A 140 6.64 13.42 -6.76
C VAL A 140 8.14 13.53 -6.57
N SER A 141 8.92 12.51 -6.91
CA SER A 141 10.38 12.50 -6.77
C SER A 141 11.05 13.59 -7.60
N VAL A 142 10.60 13.79 -8.86
CA VAL A 142 11.09 14.87 -9.72
C VAL A 142 10.73 16.24 -9.14
N SER A 143 9.49 16.40 -8.66
CA SER A 143 9.00 17.66 -8.09
C SER A 143 9.75 18.03 -6.81
N VAL A 144 9.95 17.06 -5.92
CA VAL A 144 10.71 17.26 -4.66
C VAL A 144 12.17 17.58 -4.95
N ARG A 145 12.80 16.85 -5.86
CA ARG A 145 14.18 17.08 -6.29
C ARG A 145 14.39 18.53 -6.73
N ASN A 146 13.54 19.02 -7.63
CA ASN A 146 13.66 20.37 -8.19
C ASN A 146 13.30 21.46 -7.21
N ARG A 147 12.36 21.22 -6.27
CA ARG A 147 11.84 22.23 -5.36
C ARG A 147 12.67 22.41 -4.09
N PHE A 148 13.27 21.32 -3.61
CA PHE A 148 14.01 21.31 -2.34
C PHE A 148 15.52 21.17 -2.52
N GLY A 149 16.04 21.10 -3.74
CA GLY A 149 17.48 21.01 -4.02
C GLY A 149 18.13 19.73 -3.46
N VAL A 150 17.36 18.63 -3.35
CA VAL A 150 17.82 17.34 -2.80
C VAL A 150 18.40 16.44 -3.89
N GLU A 151 19.16 17.00 -4.81
CA GLU A 151 19.70 16.32 -5.99
C GLU A 151 20.69 15.22 -5.63
N GLU A 152 21.41 15.39 -4.53
CA GLU A 152 22.36 14.42 -4.00
C GLU A 152 21.66 13.12 -3.55
N TYR A 153 20.47 13.24 -2.97
CA TYR A 153 19.67 12.10 -2.50
C TYR A 153 18.82 11.48 -3.60
N ILE A 154 18.20 12.30 -4.46
CA ILE A 154 17.38 11.85 -5.58
C ILE A 154 18.17 12.00 -6.87
N THR A 155 19.09 11.06 -7.12
CA THR A 155 19.94 11.07 -8.30
C THR A 155 19.17 10.74 -9.58
N ILE A 156 19.65 11.19 -10.74
CA ILE A 156 19.07 10.91 -12.05
C ILE A 156 19.00 9.39 -12.29
N ASN A 157 20.01 8.64 -11.84
CA ASN A 157 20.02 7.17 -11.99
C ASN A 157 18.84 6.51 -11.23
N ARG A 158 18.51 6.97 -10.02
CA ARG A 158 17.35 6.45 -9.27
C ARG A 158 16.03 6.78 -9.96
N LEU A 159 15.90 7.99 -10.52
CA LEU A 159 14.73 8.37 -11.31
C LEU A 159 14.60 7.53 -12.58
N HIS A 160 15.72 7.26 -13.25
CA HIS A 160 15.74 6.41 -14.43
C HIS A 160 15.35 4.96 -14.12
N ASP A 161 15.81 4.42 -13.01
CA ASP A 161 15.42 3.06 -12.59
C ASP A 161 13.93 2.99 -12.23
N LEU A 162 13.41 4.01 -11.55
CA LEU A 162 11.97 4.12 -11.28
C LEU A 162 11.16 4.24 -12.58
N ALA A 163 11.63 5.03 -13.55
CA ALA A 163 11.00 5.15 -14.86
C ALA A 163 10.99 3.82 -15.64
N LYS A 164 12.06 3.03 -15.56
CA LYS A 164 12.09 1.67 -16.14
C LYS A 164 11.04 0.76 -15.51
N MET A 165 10.86 0.85 -14.19
CA MET A 165 9.81 0.08 -13.49
C MET A 165 8.41 0.51 -13.96
N VAL A 166 8.14 1.82 -14.06
CA VAL A 166 6.87 2.34 -14.62
C VAL A 166 6.63 1.78 -16.01
N PHE A 167 7.65 1.82 -16.87
CA PHE A 167 7.56 1.28 -18.22
C PHE A 167 7.29 -0.23 -18.23
N ALA A 168 8.01 -1.00 -17.40
CA ALA A 168 7.81 -2.45 -17.29
C ALA A 168 6.37 -2.80 -16.88
N PHE A 169 5.80 -2.08 -15.90
CA PHE A 169 4.41 -2.28 -15.48
C PHE A 169 3.38 -1.81 -16.50
N SER A 170 3.74 -0.92 -17.42
CA SER A 170 2.84 -0.51 -18.51
C SER A 170 2.72 -1.56 -19.63
N LEU A 171 3.63 -2.54 -19.67
CA LEU A 171 3.64 -3.63 -20.65
C LEU A 171 2.91 -4.91 -20.14
N LEU A 172 2.55 -4.96 -18.86
CA LEU A 172 1.82 -6.06 -18.23
C LEU A 172 0.32 -5.87 -18.33
#